data_553b5e4ecd9bcac0affa3823099d708e
#
_entry.id   553b5e4ecd9bcac0affa3823099d708e
#
_cell.length_a   1.000
_cell.length_b   1.000
_cell.length_c   1.000
_cell.angle_alpha   90.00
_cell.angle_beta   90.00
_cell.angle_gamma   90.00
#
_symmetry.space_group_name_H-M   'P 1'
#
loop_
_entity.id
_entity.type
_entity.pdbx_description
1 polymer ?
#
loop_
_entity_poly.entity_id
_entity_poly.type
_entity_poly.pdbx_seq_one_letter_code
_entity_poly.pdbx_strand_id
1 'polypeptide(L)'
;METKELLVAKAKTVIIATGGAGRMHYQGFPTSNHYGATADGLVLGYRVGAKLLYAETLQYHPTGVAYPEQIFGALVTEKVRSLGAKLVNVNGDVFMHPLETRDVAAASIIRECSERGTGVDTGSGLGVWLDTPMIEKIGGEGTIMKRIPAMWRMFDKYGIDIRKEPILVYPTLHYQNGGLDINVDGSTTNVENLYVAGE
;
A
#
# COMPACT_ATOMS: atom_id res chain seq x y z
N MET A 1 6.55 25.99 -12.91
CA MET A 1 6.37 26.40 -14.33
C MET A 1 6.28 27.93 -14.35
N GLU A 2 7.42 28.57 -14.30
CA GLU A 2 7.48 30.05 -14.18
C GLU A 2 7.32 30.73 -15.54
N THR A 3 7.86 30.16 -16.62
CA THR A 3 7.89 30.80 -17.95
C THR A 3 6.74 30.39 -18.87
N LYS A 4 6.03 29.30 -18.60
CA LYS A 4 5.02 28.67 -19.49
C LYS A 4 5.54 28.33 -20.91
N GLU A 5 6.85 28.24 -21.07
CA GLU A 5 7.49 27.87 -22.34
C GLU A 5 7.50 26.35 -22.53
N LEU A 6 7.30 25.91 -23.75
CA LEU A 6 7.44 24.51 -24.14
C LEU A 6 8.89 24.24 -24.50
N LEU A 7 9.55 23.38 -23.70
CA LEU A 7 10.88 22.90 -23.97
C LEU A 7 10.82 21.54 -24.70
N VAL A 8 11.38 21.49 -25.90
CA VAL A 8 11.50 20.26 -26.69
C VAL A 8 12.94 19.76 -26.64
N ALA A 9 13.13 18.58 -26.01
CA ALA A 9 14.43 17.90 -25.95
C ALA A 9 14.50 16.78 -26.99
N LYS A 10 15.52 16.76 -27.84
CA LYS A 10 15.86 15.63 -28.72
C LYS A 10 16.86 14.74 -28.02
N ALA A 11 16.49 13.49 -27.79
CA ALA A 11 17.32 12.48 -27.16
C ALA A 11 17.44 11.23 -28.05
N LYS A 12 18.55 10.48 -27.92
CA LYS A 12 18.71 9.19 -28.61
C LYS A 12 17.86 8.10 -27.95
N THR A 13 17.69 8.19 -26.64
CA THR A 13 16.90 7.26 -25.84
C THR A 13 16.09 8.01 -24.80
N VAL A 14 14.96 7.45 -24.42
CA VAL A 14 14.09 7.96 -23.34
C VAL A 14 13.89 6.85 -22.31
N ILE A 15 13.99 7.19 -21.03
CA ILE A 15 13.75 6.27 -19.92
C ILE A 15 12.53 6.80 -19.14
N ILE A 16 11.48 5.99 -19.05
CA ILE A 16 10.34 6.24 -18.17
C ILE A 16 10.62 5.61 -16.81
N ALA A 17 10.66 6.43 -15.77
CA ALA A 17 10.89 6.01 -14.38
C ALA A 17 10.04 6.89 -13.44
N THR A 18 8.72 6.96 -13.70
CA THR A 18 7.81 7.94 -13.10
C THR A 18 7.05 7.45 -11.87
N GLY A 19 7.29 6.20 -11.46
CA GLY A 19 6.45 5.55 -10.43
C GLY A 19 5.08 5.16 -10.99
N GLY A 20 4.44 4.20 -10.39
CA GLY A 20 3.19 3.61 -10.89
C GLY A 20 1.95 4.47 -10.73
N ALA A 21 0.85 3.86 -10.30
CA ALA A 21 -0.48 4.43 -10.26
C ALA A 21 -1.06 4.53 -8.84
N GLY A 22 -0.26 4.88 -7.85
CA GLY A 22 -0.62 4.87 -6.43
C GLY A 22 -1.87 5.68 -6.06
N ARG A 23 -2.32 6.59 -6.92
CA ARG A 23 -3.50 7.44 -6.68
C ARG A 23 -4.74 7.04 -7.51
N MET A 24 -4.62 6.10 -8.41
CA MET A 24 -5.74 5.72 -9.30
C MET A 24 -6.75 4.84 -8.56
N HIS A 25 -7.58 5.48 -7.74
CA HIS A 25 -8.55 4.74 -6.96
C HIS A 25 -9.89 5.46 -6.83
N TYR A 26 -10.93 4.93 -7.45
CA TYR A 26 -12.25 5.59 -7.44
C TYR A 26 -13.11 5.23 -6.21
N GLN A 27 -12.77 4.18 -5.46
CA GLN A 27 -13.52 3.74 -4.28
C GLN A 27 -13.04 4.37 -2.96
N GLY A 28 -12.14 5.36 -3.03
CA GLY A 28 -11.69 6.10 -1.86
C GLY A 28 -10.69 5.38 -0.96
N PHE A 29 -10.09 4.25 -1.40
CA PHE A 29 -9.01 3.65 -0.63
C PHE A 29 -7.82 4.59 -0.53
N PRO A 30 -7.15 4.66 0.62
CA PRO A 30 -5.92 5.41 0.73
C PRO A 30 -4.79 4.75 -0.05
N THR A 31 -3.69 5.45 -0.22
CA THR A 31 -2.46 4.89 -0.78
C THR A 31 -1.32 4.97 0.23
N SER A 32 -0.47 3.93 0.25
CA SER A 32 0.80 3.95 0.98
C SER A 32 1.93 4.60 0.15
N ASN A 33 1.67 4.89 -1.12
CA ASN A 33 2.62 5.49 -2.05
C ASN A 33 2.48 7.01 -2.11
N HIS A 34 3.37 7.66 -2.86
CA HIS A 34 3.30 9.10 -3.07
C HIS A 34 2.06 9.47 -3.88
N TYR A 35 1.33 10.49 -3.44
CA TYR A 35 0.13 10.98 -4.14
C TYR A 35 0.39 11.54 -5.54
N GLY A 36 1.65 11.83 -5.88
CA GLY A 36 2.08 12.20 -7.22
C GLY A 36 2.27 11.03 -8.19
N ALA A 37 2.13 9.78 -7.73
CA ALA A 37 2.15 8.61 -8.60
C ALA A 37 0.78 8.46 -9.31
N THR A 38 0.62 9.16 -10.41
CA THR A 38 -0.65 9.36 -11.13
C THR A 38 -0.68 8.66 -12.50
N ALA A 39 0.16 7.65 -12.70
CA ALA A 39 0.28 6.88 -13.94
C ALA A 39 0.77 7.68 -15.16
N ASP A 40 1.40 8.84 -14.97
CA ASP A 40 1.81 9.70 -16.08
C ASP A 40 2.72 8.98 -17.09
N GLY A 41 3.69 8.19 -16.61
CA GLY A 41 4.57 7.41 -17.47
C GLY A 41 3.84 6.32 -18.25
N LEU A 42 2.86 5.66 -17.66
CA LEU A 42 2.01 4.69 -18.35
C LEU A 42 1.22 5.35 -19.48
N VAL A 43 0.63 6.52 -19.22
CA VAL A 43 -0.10 7.30 -20.21
C VAL A 43 0.81 7.79 -21.34
N LEU A 44 2.02 8.28 -21.00
CA LEU A 44 3.00 8.71 -21.99
C LEU A 44 3.43 7.55 -22.89
N GLY A 45 3.77 6.40 -22.30
CA GLY A 45 4.12 5.20 -23.05
C GLY A 45 2.97 4.71 -23.95
N TYR A 46 1.76 4.65 -23.41
CA TYR A 46 0.57 4.30 -24.19
C TYR A 46 0.33 5.23 -25.38
N ARG A 47 0.49 6.54 -25.19
CA ARG A 47 0.28 7.54 -26.27
C ARG A 47 1.27 7.43 -27.41
N VAL A 48 2.48 6.94 -27.16
CA VAL A 48 3.47 6.67 -28.22
C VAL A 48 3.38 5.25 -28.78
N GLY A 49 2.35 4.49 -28.38
CA GLY A 49 2.03 3.18 -28.92
C GLY A 49 2.72 2.01 -28.20
N ALA A 50 3.35 2.23 -27.06
CA ALA A 50 3.90 1.14 -26.26
C ALA A 50 2.79 0.25 -25.71
N LYS A 51 3.04 -1.06 -25.69
CA LYS A 51 2.09 -2.05 -25.17
C LYS A 51 2.05 -1.99 -23.65
N LEU A 52 0.86 -2.18 -23.09
CA LEU A 52 0.64 -2.38 -21.66
C LEU A 52 0.48 -3.87 -21.37
N LEU A 53 1.05 -4.32 -20.25
CA LEU A 53 0.96 -5.67 -19.75
C LEU A 53 0.41 -5.65 -18.32
N TYR A 54 -0.68 -6.39 -18.08
CA TYR A 54 -1.32 -6.49 -16.75
C TYR A 54 -1.60 -5.13 -16.07
N ALA A 55 -1.99 -4.13 -16.83
CA ALA A 55 -2.22 -2.77 -16.33
C ALA A 55 -3.32 -2.68 -15.24
N GLU A 56 -4.21 -3.68 -15.20
CA GLU A 56 -5.28 -3.83 -14.21
C GLU A 56 -4.80 -4.40 -12.86
N THR A 57 -3.57 -4.90 -12.77
CA THR A 57 -3.07 -5.58 -11.57
C THR A 57 -2.52 -4.59 -10.55
N LEU A 58 -3.39 -4.09 -9.71
CA LEU A 58 -3.05 -3.26 -8.57
C LEU A 58 -3.00 -4.10 -7.29
N GLN A 59 -1.91 -4.00 -6.53
CA GLN A 59 -1.76 -4.68 -5.26
C GLN A 59 -2.22 -3.78 -4.11
N TYR A 60 -3.10 -4.33 -3.26
CA TYR A 60 -3.46 -3.73 -1.99
C TYR A 60 -2.62 -4.33 -0.87
N HIS A 61 -2.05 -3.46 -0.03
CA HIS A 61 -1.48 -3.91 1.24
C HIS A 61 -2.60 -4.05 2.27
N PRO A 62 -2.74 -5.19 2.95
CA PRO A 62 -3.87 -5.43 3.84
C PRO A 62 -3.90 -4.51 5.07
N THR A 63 -2.74 -4.03 5.51
CA THR A 63 -2.60 -3.25 6.74
C THR A 63 -2.10 -1.83 6.46
N GLY A 64 -2.97 -0.98 5.94
CA GLY A 64 -2.84 0.48 6.02
C GLY A 64 -3.45 0.96 7.33
N VAL A 65 -2.94 2.06 7.88
CA VAL A 65 -3.52 2.69 9.07
C VAL A 65 -4.93 3.17 8.76
N ALA A 66 -5.93 2.73 9.56
CA ALA A 66 -7.31 3.22 9.46
C ALA A 66 -7.59 4.32 10.48
N TYR A 67 -6.85 4.35 11.59
CA TYR A 67 -6.91 5.38 12.62
C TYR A 67 -5.54 5.49 13.31
N PRO A 68 -5.05 6.68 13.66
CA PRO A 68 -5.69 7.99 13.58
C PRO A 68 -5.65 8.61 12.17
N GLU A 69 -6.53 9.58 11.93
CA GLU A 69 -6.72 10.20 10.60
C GLU A 69 -5.44 10.86 10.05
N GLN A 70 -4.60 11.43 10.93
CA GLN A 70 -3.35 12.11 10.55
C GLN A 70 -2.35 11.21 9.83
N ILE A 71 -2.45 9.91 10.00
CA ILE A 71 -1.61 8.91 9.34
C ILE A 71 -2.44 7.89 8.57
N PHE A 72 -3.68 8.24 8.22
CA PHE A 72 -4.58 7.38 7.45
C PHE A 72 -3.90 6.91 6.15
N GLY A 73 -3.97 5.62 5.89
CA GLY A 73 -3.35 4.98 4.73
C GLY A 73 -1.84 4.69 4.86
N ALA A 74 -1.17 5.20 5.90
CA ALA A 74 0.24 4.90 6.11
C ALA A 74 0.47 3.39 6.26
N LEU A 75 1.60 2.91 5.73
CA LEU A 75 1.91 1.49 5.72
C LEU A 75 2.22 0.96 7.12
N VAL A 76 1.43 0.02 7.59
CA VAL A 76 1.80 -0.88 8.70
C VAL A 76 2.50 -2.09 8.12
N THR A 77 3.82 -2.17 8.34
CA THR A 77 4.67 -3.21 7.74
C THR A 77 4.15 -4.63 8.03
N GLU A 78 4.27 -5.52 7.06
CA GLU A 78 3.89 -6.93 7.17
C GLU A 78 4.60 -7.66 8.32
N LYS A 79 5.77 -7.14 8.73
CA LYS A 79 6.53 -7.66 9.86
C LYS A 79 5.72 -7.66 11.17
N VAL A 80 4.74 -6.78 11.32
CA VAL A 80 3.84 -6.75 12.49
C VAL A 80 3.07 -8.07 12.60
N ARG A 81 2.48 -8.56 11.50
CA ARG A 81 1.80 -9.85 11.46
C ARG A 81 2.76 -11.02 11.64
N SER A 82 3.94 -10.97 11.02
CA SER A 82 4.96 -12.01 11.15
C SER A 82 5.55 -12.14 12.56
N LEU A 83 5.43 -11.10 13.40
CA LEU A 83 5.81 -11.14 14.82
C LEU A 83 4.70 -11.66 15.73
N GLY A 84 3.51 -11.97 15.18
CA GLY A 84 2.43 -12.64 15.91
C GLY A 84 1.16 -11.81 16.10
N ALA A 85 1.10 -10.56 15.61
CA ALA A 85 -0.13 -9.78 15.64
C ALA A 85 -1.20 -10.43 14.74
N LYS A 86 -2.43 -10.54 15.25
CA LYS A 86 -3.57 -11.13 14.55
C LYS A 86 -4.56 -10.06 14.14
N LEU A 87 -5.25 -10.31 13.03
CA LEU A 87 -6.38 -9.49 12.59
C LEU A 87 -7.65 -9.99 13.29
N VAL A 88 -8.35 -9.06 13.95
CA VAL A 88 -9.55 -9.35 14.75
C VAL A 88 -10.68 -8.38 14.36
N ASN A 89 -11.89 -8.89 14.33
CA ASN A 89 -13.10 -8.09 14.07
C ASN A 89 -13.59 -7.37 15.34
N VAL A 90 -14.71 -6.66 15.24
CA VAL A 90 -15.32 -5.93 16.37
C VAL A 90 -15.71 -6.85 17.54
N ASN A 91 -15.99 -8.12 17.28
CA ASN A 91 -16.34 -9.12 18.30
C ASN A 91 -15.13 -9.74 19.00
N GLY A 92 -13.91 -9.44 18.52
CA GLY A 92 -12.68 -10.06 19.01
C GLY A 92 -12.32 -11.38 18.32
N ASP A 93 -13.03 -11.77 17.25
CA ASP A 93 -12.77 -13.02 16.53
C ASP A 93 -11.63 -12.86 15.53
N VAL A 94 -10.72 -13.84 15.51
CA VAL A 94 -9.70 -13.98 14.48
C VAL A 94 -10.35 -14.58 13.24
N PHE A 95 -10.51 -13.81 12.19
CA PHE A 95 -11.31 -14.21 11.01
C PHE A 95 -10.49 -14.77 9.84
N MET A 96 -9.16 -14.77 9.96
CA MET A 96 -8.26 -15.29 8.92
C MET A 96 -6.92 -15.75 9.50
N HIS A 97 -6.19 -16.54 8.73
CA HIS A 97 -4.83 -16.93 9.12
C HIS A 97 -3.89 -15.70 9.07
N PRO A 98 -3.07 -15.44 10.11
CA PRO A 98 -2.25 -14.22 10.21
C PRO A 98 -1.24 -14.01 9.08
N LEU A 99 -0.75 -15.10 8.48
CA LEU A 99 0.28 -15.08 7.43
C LEU A 99 -0.27 -15.36 6.02
N GLU A 100 -1.56 -15.12 5.80
CA GLU A 100 -2.14 -15.18 4.46
C GLU A 100 -1.48 -14.18 3.50
N THR A 101 -1.56 -14.47 2.20
CA THR A 101 -1.08 -13.58 1.14
C THR A 101 -1.79 -12.23 1.19
N ARG A 102 -1.17 -11.20 0.60
CA ARG A 102 -1.69 -9.83 0.69
C ARG A 102 -3.07 -9.68 0.08
N ASP A 103 -3.31 -10.32 -1.06
CA ASP A 103 -4.59 -10.31 -1.76
C ASP A 103 -5.70 -10.98 -0.96
N VAL A 104 -5.44 -12.17 -0.41
CA VAL A 104 -6.39 -12.89 0.46
C VAL A 104 -6.66 -12.08 1.73
N ALA A 105 -5.63 -11.54 2.35
CA ALA A 105 -5.77 -10.73 3.56
C ALA A 105 -6.56 -9.44 3.31
N ALA A 106 -6.27 -8.72 2.23
CA ALA A 106 -7.00 -7.51 1.86
C ALA A 106 -8.48 -7.80 1.56
N ALA A 107 -8.75 -8.84 0.76
CA ALA A 107 -10.11 -9.26 0.46
C ALA A 107 -10.89 -9.70 1.71
N SER A 108 -10.23 -10.40 2.63
CA SER A 108 -10.86 -10.83 3.89
C SER A 108 -11.22 -9.64 4.79
N ILE A 109 -10.36 -8.63 4.90
CA ILE A 109 -10.66 -7.41 5.68
C ILE A 109 -11.83 -6.65 5.05
N ILE A 110 -11.81 -6.46 3.72
CA ILE A 110 -12.89 -5.78 3.00
C ILE A 110 -14.21 -6.51 3.24
N ARG A 111 -14.23 -7.84 3.12
CA ARG A 111 -15.41 -8.66 3.35
C ARG A 111 -15.92 -8.56 4.80
N GLU A 112 -15.02 -8.56 5.77
CA GLU A 112 -15.36 -8.42 7.19
C GLU A 112 -16.06 -7.08 7.47
N CYS A 113 -15.56 -6.00 6.86
CA CYS A 113 -16.11 -4.66 7.02
C CYS A 113 -17.41 -4.45 6.21
N SER A 114 -17.44 -4.84 4.92
CA SER A 114 -18.51 -4.47 4.00
C SER A 114 -19.66 -5.47 3.92
N GLU A 115 -19.37 -6.78 3.98
CA GLU A 115 -20.37 -7.83 3.78
C GLU A 115 -20.88 -8.39 5.12
N ARG A 116 -19.97 -8.64 6.07
CA ARG A 116 -20.30 -9.24 7.37
C ARG A 116 -20.78 -8.24 8.41
N GLY A 117 -20.46 -6.95 8.20
CA GLY A 117 -20.83 -5.89 9.14
C GLY A 117 -20.13 -5.99 10.51
N THR A 118 -18.98 -6.67 10.55
CA THR A 118 -18.17 -6.87 11.77
C THR A 118 -16.90 -6.02 11.78
N GLY A 119 -16.85 -5.00 10.93
CA GLY A 119 -15.83 -3.96 10.98
C GLY A 119 -15.98 -3.06 12.19
N VAL A 120 -14.89 -2.42 12.55
CA VAL A 120 -14.84 -1.41 13.62
C VAL A 120 -15.00 -0.03 13.01
N ASP A 121 -15.89 0.78 13.54
CA ASP A 121 -16.05 2.18 13.13
C ASP A 121 -14.83 3.00 13.59
N THR A 122 -14.20 3.69 12.65
CA THR A 122 -13.04 4.55 12.90
C THR A 122 -13.41 6.03 13.01
N GLY A 123 -14.70 6.36 12.87
CA GLY A 123 -15.18 7.73 12.77
C GLY A 123 -15.10 8.34 11.36
N SER A 124 -14.25 7.80 10.49
CA SER A 124 -14.11 8.21 9.07
C SER A 124 -14.30 7.05 8.10
N GLY A 125 -14.60 5.85 8.60
CA GLY A 125 -14.80 4.64 7.81
C GLY A 125 -14.81 3.40 8.67
N LEU A 126 -14.50 2.25 8.08
CA LEU A 126 -14.43 0.98 8.79
C LEU A 126 -12.99 0.44 8.76
N GLY A 127 -12.64 -0.32 9.77
CA GLY A 127 -11.37 -1.04 9.86
C GLY A 127 -11.51 -2.33 10.64
N VAL A 128 -10.40 -3.01 10.85
CA VAL A 128 -10.30 -4.15 11.75
C VAL A 128 -9.14 -3.92 12.72
N TRP A 129 -9.20 -4.58 13.87
CA TRP A 129 -8.10 -4.53 14.82
C TRP A 129 -6.92 -5.38 14.35
N LEU A 130 -5.72 -4.84 14.49
CA LEU A 130 -4.47 -5.59 14.46
C LEU A 130 -3.93 -5.66 15.89
N ASP A 131 -3.97 -6.85 16.49
CA ASP A 131 -3.60 -7.09 17.90
C ASP A 131 -2.08 -7.04 18.09
N THR A 132 -1.56 -5.82 18.12
CA THR A 132 -0.12 -5.57 18.30
C THR A 132 0.42 -5.96 19.70
N PRO A 133 -0.35 -5.85 20.81
CA PRO A 133 0.11 -6.33 22.13
C PRO A 133 0.47 -7.81 22.17
N MET A 134 -0.10 -8.63 21.26
CA MET A 134 0.25 -10.04 21.15
C MET A 134 1.75 -10.26 20.85
N ILE A 135 2.39 -9.31 20.18
CA ILE A 135 3.83 -9.36 19.87
C ILE A 135 4.67 -9.39 21.16
N GLU A 136 4.34 -8.54 22.14
CA GLU A 136 5.01 -8.52 23.43
C GLU A 136 4.73 -9.80 24.24
N LYS A 137 3.50 -10.34 24.15
CA LYS A 137 3.13 -11.60 24.80
C LYS A 137 3.90 -12.81 24.25
N ILE A 138 4.12 -12.85 22.93
CA ILE A 138 4.83 -13.96 22.27
C ILE A 138 6.35 -13.80 22.37
N GLY A 139 6.87 -12.61 22.08
CA GLY A 139 8.29 -12.32 21.97
C GLY A 139 8.97 -11.86 23.26
N GLY A 140 8.19 -11.55 24.29
CA GLY A 140 8.63 -10.92 25.53
C GLY A 140 8.66 -9.39 25.45
N GLU A 141 8.69 -8.76 26.61
CA GLU A 141 8.71 -7.31 26.77
C GLU A 141 9.87 -6.65 26.01
N GLY A 142 9.58 -5.57 25.30
CA GLY A 142 10.55 -4.83 24.49
C GLY A 142 10.72 -5.34 23.06
N THR A 143 10.01 -6.39 22.64
CA THR A 143 10.09 -6.93 21.29
C THR A 143 9.69 -5.90 20.22
N ILE A 144 8.63 -5.14 20.42
CA ILE A 144 8.18 -4.09 19.49
C ILE A 144 9.28 -3.01 19.33
N MET A 145 9.83 -2.55 20.45
CA MET A 145 10.89 -1.52 20.43
C MET A 145 12.15 -1.98 19.70
N LYS A 146 12.50 -3.28 19.83
CA LYS A 146 13.68 -3.87 19.20
C LYS A 146 13.46 -4.20 17.73
N ARG A 147 12.29 -4.73 17.35
CA ARG A 147 12.04 -5.33 16.04
C ARG A 147 11.34 -4.40 15.05
N ILE A 148 10.48 -3.48 15.53
CA ILE A 148 9.67 -2.57 14.74
C ILE A 148 9.60 -1.15 15.36
N PRO A 149 10.74 -0.54 15.73
CA PRO A 149 10.75 0.76 16.43
C PRO A 149 10.12 1.89 15.61
N ALA A 150 10.14 1.81 14.28
CA ALA A 150 9.52 2.80 13.42
C ALA A 150 7.99 2.78 13.55
N MET A 151 7.40 1.60 13.69
CA MET A 151 5.95 1.46 13.91
C MET A 151 5.56 2.05 15.26
N TRP A 152 6.29 1.71 16.32
CA TRP A 152 6.04 2.30 17.63
C TRP A 152 6.09 3.83 17.57
N ARG A 153 7.17 4.43 17.04
CA ARG A 153 7.31 5.89 16.92
C ARG A 153 6.20 6.54 16.08
N MET A 154 5.69 5.85 15.06
CA MET A 154 4.63 6.36 14.21
C MET A 154 3.33 6.58 15.00
N PHE A 155 2.96 5.62 15.84
CA PHE A 155 1.73 5.67 16.64
C PHE A 155 1.89 6.46 17.94
N ASP A 156 3.05 6.37 18.59
CA ASP A 156 3.37 7.09 19.84
C ASP A 156 3.22 8.61 19.71
N LYS A 157 3.52 9.16 18.53
CA LYS A 157 3.29 10.60 18.21
C LYS A 157 1.82 11.05 18.40
N TYR A 158 0.90 10.10 18.34
CA TYR A 158 -0.54 10.34 18.46
C TYR A 158 -1.12 9.75 19.74
N GLY A 159 -0.25 9.40 20.70
CA GLY A 159 -0.65 8.89 22.01
C GLY A 159 -1.10 7.44 22.02
N ILE A 160 -0.84 6.67 20.95
CA ILE A 160 -1.21 5.26 20.83
C ILE A 160 0.01 4.40 21.13
N ASP A 161 -0.02 3.68 22.24
CA ASP A 161 1.04 2.73 22.61
C ASP A 161 0.72 1.32 22.08
N ILE A 162 1.25 1.00 20.92
CA ILE A 162 1.01 -0.28 20.23
C ILE A 162 1.51 -1.52 21.00
N ARG A 163 2.20 -1.33 22.13
CA ARG A 163 2.58 -2.41 23.03
C ARG A 163 1.42 -2.80 23.96
N LYS A 164 0.48 -1.89 24.17
CA LYS A 164 -0.61 -2.01 25.16
C LYS A 164 -1.98 -2.11 24.54
N GLU A 165 -2.16 -1.49 23.39
CA GLU A 165 -3.44 -1.44 22.68
C GLU A 165 -3.30 -1.81 21.22
N PRO A 166 -4.31 -2.48 20.62
CA PRO A 166 -4.32 -2.81 19.20
C PRO A 166 -4.48 -1.56 18.35
N ILE A 167 -4.10 -1.66 17.08
CA ILE A 167 -4.26 -0.58 16.11
C ILE A 167 -5.33 -0.91 15.08
N LEU A 168 -6.00 0.12 14.55
CA LEU A 168 -6.98 -0.04 13.47
C LEU A 168 -6.30 0.01 12.11
N VAL A 169 -6.62 -0.99 11.28
CA VAL A 169 -6.07 -1.12 9.93
C VAL A 169 -7.16 -1.39 8.90
N TYR A 170 -6.91 -0.95 7.66
CA TYR A 170 -7.73 -1.23 6.49
C TYR A 170 -6.84 -1.32 5.25
N PRO A 171 -7.23 -2.05 4.18
CA PRO A 171 -6.42 -2.15 2.98
C PRO A 171 -6.10 -0.80 2.36
N THR A 172 -4.87 -0.66 1.89
CA THR A 172 -4.36 0.53 1.21
C THR A 172 -3.76 0.15 -0.14
N LEU A 173 -3.95 0.99 -1.14
CA LEU A 173 -3.28 0.81 -2.44
C LEU A 173 -1.77 0.92 -2.25
N HIS A 174 -1.03 -0.06 -2.75
CA HIS A 174 0.38 -0.18 -2.42
C HIS A 174 1.30 -0.26 -3.63
N TYR A 175 0.92 -0.99 -4.69
CA TYR A 175 1.85 -1.28 -5.77
C TYR A 175 1.12 -1.53 -7.10
N GLN A 176 1.66 -0.93 -8.19
CA GLN A 176 1.26 -1.24 -9.56
C GLN A 176 2.13 -2.40 -10.07
N ASN A 177 1.56 -3.61 -10.19
CA ASN A 177 2.30 -4.78 -10.65
C ASN A 177 2.48 -4.84 -12.17
N GLY A 178 1.46 -4.40 -12.92
CA GLY A 178 1.53 -4.27 -14.37
C GLY A 178 2.17 -2.96 -14.81
N GLY A 179 2.26 -2.75 -16.10
CA GLY A 179 2.87 -1.55 -16.65
C GLY A 179 3.12 -1.65 -18.15
N LEU A 180 4.12 -0.93 -18.64
CA LEU A 180 4.58 -1.04 -20.01
C LEU A 180 5.25 -2.41 -20.23
N ASP A 181 4.95 -3.04 -21.36
CA ASP A 181 5.53 -4.33 -21.74
C ASP A 181 7.00 -4.16 -22.12
N ILE A 182 7.90 -4.82 -21.40
CA ILE A 182 9.34 -4.66 -21.53
C ILE A 182 10.09 -5.98 -21.75
N ASN A 183 11.24 -5.88 -22.41
CA ASN A 183 12.24 -6.92 -22.49
C ASN A 183 13.10 -7.00 -21.23
N VAL A 184 13.96 -8.01 -21.14
CA VAL A 184 14.87 -8.23 -19.98
C VAL A 184 15.86 -7.08 -19.77
N ASP A 185 16.17 -6.31 -20.80
CA ASP A 185 17.08 -5.17 -20.77
C ASP A 185 16.38 -3.84 -20.42
N GLY A 186 15.08 -3.90 -20.15
CA GLY A 186 14.26 -2.73 -19.84
C GLY A 186 13.76 -1.94 -21.04
N SER A 187 14.10 -2.35 -22.27
CA SER A 187 13.52 -1.75 -23.48
C SER A 187 12.06 -2.14 -23.63
N THR A 188 11.21 -1.26 -24.17
CA THR A 188 9.83 -1.64 -24.52
C THR A 188 9.82 -2.63 -25.68
N THR A 189 8.83 -3.52 -25.71
CA THR A 189 8.77 -4.62 -26.68
C THR A 189 8.47 -4.18 -28.11
N ASN A 190 8.00 -2.95 -28.30
CA ASN A 190 7.49 -2.49 -29.59
C ASN A 190 7.76 -1.01 -29.96
N VAL A 191 8.39 -0.24 -29.07
CA VAL A 191 8.80 1.15 -29.36
C VAL A 191 10.30 1.24 -29.20
N GLU A 192 10.97 1.58 -30.29
CA GLU A 192 12.44 1.70 -30.32
C GLU A 192 12.92 2.86 -29.42
N ASN A 193 14.07 2.65 -28.78
CA ASN A 193 14.75 3.63 -27.93
C ASN A 193 13.95 4.13 -26.73
N LEU A 194 12.85 3.44 -26.38
CA LEU A 194 12.10 3.67 -25.17
C LEU A 194 12.39 2.58 -24.14
N TYR A 195 12.82 2.99 -22.95
CA TYR A 195 13.16 2.13 -21.83
C TYR A 195 12.30 2.45 -20.61
N VAL A 196 12.14 1.48 -19.74
CA VAL A 196 11.33 1.62 -18.51
C VAL A 196 12.11 1.06 -17.33
N ALA A 197 12.05 1.75 -16.19
CA ALA A 197 12.66 1.32 -14.94
C ALA A 197 11.79 1.66 -13.74
N GLY A 198 11.74 0.75 -12.76
CA GLY A 198 10.97 0.89 -11.53
C GLY A 198 9.49 0.51 -11.69
N GLU A 199 8.68 1.06 -10.78
CA GLU A 199 7.22 0.86 -10.76
C GLU A 199 6.52 1.64 -11.86
#